data_7bf1a4ca2df7c5d9debf3c049292679a
#
_entry.id   7bf1a4ca2df7c5d9debf3c049292679a
#
_cell.length_a   1.000
_cell.length_b   1.000
_cell.length_c   1.000
_cell.angle_alpha   90.00
_cell.angle_beta   90.00
_cell.angle_gamma   90.00
#
_symmetry.space_group_name_H-M   'P 1'
#
loop_
_entity.id
_entity.type
_entity.pdbx_description
1 polymer ?
#
loop_
_entity_poly.entity_id
_entity_poly.type
_entity_poly.pdbx_seq_one_letter_code
_entity_poly.pdbx_strand_id
1 'polypeptide(L)'
;MKMTFRWYGSESDKITLKQIKQIPGCTGLMGVLDYKAAGEVWEEDEIKKYIDEVHAAGLECEVIESVNVHEDIKLGLPTRDQYIENYCKSIRNLAKYGVKVIVYNFMPVLDWLRTDLARVIPEDGSNSLYYDEAELGTMTPMEIVRRTAENSNGFSLPGWEPARLAELEHVLELYKDVDEDKLFENFKYFLDGIIPTCEEVGVKMACHPDDPG
;
A
#
# COMPACT_ATOMS: atom_id res chain seq x y z
N MET A 1 21.61 0.79 -9.55
CA MET A 1 20.42 1.30 -8.82
C MET A 1 19.71 2.29 -9.72
N LYS A 2 18.38 2.21 -9.83
CA LYS A 2 17.56 3.18 -10.58
C LYS A 2 16.91 4.12 -9.59
N MET A 3 16.84 5.43 -9.93
CA MET A 3 16.05 6.37 -9.17
C MET A 3 14.61 6.34 -9.69
N THR A 4 13.67 6.11 -8.80
CA THR A 4 12.22 6.07 -9.09
C THR A 4 11.49 7.08 -8.23
N PHE A 5 10.33 7.52 -8.70
CA PHE A 5 9.44 8.42 -7.98
C PHE A 5 8.11 7.72 -7.72
N ARG A 6 7.54 7.88 -6.52
CA ARG A 6 6.21 7.37 -6.21
C ARG A 6 5.16 8.19 -6.93
N TRP A 7 4.23 7.53 -7.63
CA TRP A 7 3.17 8.22 -8.37
C TRP A 7 1.85 7.43 -8.32
N TYR A 8 0.78 8.12 -7.96
CA TYR A 8 -0.54 7.54 -7.72
C TYR A 8 -1.45 7.53 -8.96
N GLY A 9 -0.99 7.99 -10.10
CA GLY A 9 -1.78 8.11 -11.33
C GLY A 9 -2.28 9.52 -11.59
N SER A 10 -2.62 9.80 -12.84
CA SER A 10 -3.03 11.14 -13.30
C SER A 10 -4.35 11.64 -12.68
N GLU A 11 -5.19 10.75 -12.16
CA GLU A 11 -6.46 11.10 -11.53
C GLU A 11 -6.30 11.46 -10.05
N SER A 12 -5.30 10.87 -9.37
CA SER A 12 -5.10 11.00 -7.93
C SER A 12 -3.93 11.90 -7.55
N ASP A 13 -2.88 11.96 -8.38
CA ASP A 13 -1.67 12.72 -8.08
C ASP A 13 -1.69 14.10 -8.73
N LYS A 14 -1.35 15.13 -7.95
CA LYS A 14 -1.19 16.49 -8.46
C LYS A 14 0.14 16.69 -9.20
N ILE A 15 1.12 15.81 -8.95
CA ILE A 15 2.41 15.83 -9.63
C ILE A 15 2.27 15.09 -10.95
N THR A 16 2.63 15.77 -12.03
CA THR A 16 2.54 15.21 -13.38
C THR A 16 3.78 14.42 -13.76
N LEU A 17 3.64 13.45 -14.66
CA LEU A 17 4.77 12.72 -15.23
C LEU A 17 5.81 13.64 -15.88
N LYS A 18 5.37 14.77 -16.45
CA LYS A 18 6.26 15.80 -16.99
C LYS A 18 7.14 16.43 -15.92
N GLN A 19 6.61 16.68 -14.72
CA GLN A 19 7.40 17.21 -13.60
C GLN A 19 8.37 16.17 -13.07
N ILE A 20 7.92 14.91 -12.91
CA ILE A 20 8.79 13.80 -12.49
C ILE A 20 9.95 13.61 -13.48
N LYS A 21 9.68 13.73 -14.78
CA LYS A 21 10.71 13.62 -15.83
C LYS A 21 11.80 14.71 -15.74
N GLN A 22 11.52 15.83 -15.07
CA GLN A 22 12.51 16.90 -14.87
C GLN A 22 13.48 16.62 -13.71
N ILE A 23 13.20 15.60 -12.88
CA ILE A 23 14.10 15.24 -11.77
C ILE A 23 15.35 14.58 -12.33
N PRO A 24 16.55 15.14 -12.09
CA PRO A 24 17.79 14.58 -12.61
C PRO A 24 18.00 13.14 -12.16
N GLY A 25 18.23 12.24 -13.11
CA GLY A 25 18.47 10.82 -12.83
C GLY A 25 17.22 9.99 -12.55
N CYS A 26 16.03 10.57 -12.47
CA CYS A 26 14.79 9.81 -12.35
C CYS A 26 14.46 9.17 -13.70
N THR A 27 14.42 7.83 -13.72
CA THR A 27 14.19 7.04 -14.93
C THR A 27 12.90 6.22 -14.87
N GLY A 28 12.24 6.17 -13.73
CA GLY A 28 11.06 5.34 -13.56
C GLY A 28 10.19 5.73 -12.40
N LEU A 29 9.12 4.97 -12.25
CA LEU A 29 8.12 5.14 -11.21
C LEU A 29 8.04 3.90 -10.32
N MET A 30 7.59 4.13 -9.11
CA MET A 30 6.93 3.17 -8.24
C MET A 30 5.44 3.48 -8.33
N GLY A 31 4.69 2.61 -9.01
CA GLY A 31 3.30 2.88 -9.39
C GLY A 31 2.29 2.15 -8.52
N VAL A 32 1.02 2.49 -8.72
CA VAL A 32 -0.13 1.85 -8.07
C VAL A 32 -1.39 2.03 -8.91
N LEU A 33 -2.36 1.13 -8.75
CA LEU A 33 -3.77 1.37 -9.10
C LEU A 33 -4.50 1.66 -7.77
N ASP A 34 -4.48 2.91 -7.35
CA ASP A 34 -4.92 3.34 -6.01
C ASP A 34 -6.43 3.21 -5.76
N TYR A 35 -7.21 3.11 -6.83
CA TYR A 35 -8.65 2.88 -6.77
C TYR A 35 -9.05 1.40 -6.56
N LYS A 36 -8.08 0.47 -6.63
CA LYS A 36 -8.34 -0.96 -6.45
C LYS A 36 -8.48 -1.30 -4.97
N ALA A 37 -9.59 -1.93 -4.61
CA ALA A 37 -9.75 -2.43 -3.26
C ALA A 37 -8.84 -3.65 -2.99
N ALA A 38 -8.47 -3.85 -1.72
CA ALA A 38 -7.70 -5.02 -1.32
C ALA A 38 -8.45 -6.31 -1.69
N GLY A 39 -7.73 -7.27 -2.27
CA GLY A 39 -8.30 -8.55 -2.72
C GLY A 39 -8.94 -8.55 -4.11
N GLU A 40 -9.11 -7.40 -4.76
CA GLU A 40 -9.52 -7.34 -6.16
C GLU A 40 -8.37 -7.76 -7.10
N VAL A 41 -8.75 -8.38 -8.21
CA VAL A 41 -7.79 -8.66 -9.29
C VAL A 41 -7.46 -7.36 -10.03
N TRP A 42 -6.17 -7.12 -10.26
CA TRP A 42 -5.72 -6.07 -11.16
C TRP A 42 -5.80 -6.59 -12.59
N GLU A 43 -6.78 -6.13 -13.35
CA GLU A 43 -7.03 -6.60 -14.70
C GLU A 43 -6.00 -6.06 -15.70
N GLU A 44 -5.76 -6.82 -16.77
CA GLU A 44 -4.70 -6.51 -17.73
C GLU A 44 -4.90 -5.18 -18.47
N ASP A 45 -6.13 -4.82 -18.78
CA ASP A 45 -6.45 -3.56 -19.47
C ASP A 45 -6.21 -2.33 -18.57
N GLU A 46 -6.48 -2.44 -17.29
CA GLU A 46 -6.19 -1.39 -16.29
C GLU A 46 -4.69 -1.20 -16.12
N ILE A 47 -3.95 -2.31 -15.94
CA ILE A 47 -2.49 -2.29 -15.86
C ILE A 47 -1.89 -1.70 -17.13
N LYS A 48 -2.37 -2.17 -18.29
CA LYS A 48 -1.91 -1.68 -19.58
C LYS A 48 -2.11 -0.17 -19.74
N LYS A 49 -3.30 0.33 -19.39
CA LYS A 49 -3.60 1.77 -19.44
C LYS A 49 -2.60 2.58 -18.63
N TYR A 50 -2.32 2.16 -17.40
CA TYR A 50 -1.38 2.82 -16.51
C TYR A 50 0.06 2.78 -17.06
N ILE A 51 0.52 1.60 -17.48
CA ILE A 51 1.88 1.41 -18.02
C ILE A 51 2.09 2.17 -19.32
N ASP A 52 1.12 2.17 -20.23
CA ASP A 52 1.19 2.92 -21.47
C ASP A 52 1.31 4.44 -21.22
N GLU A 53 0.60 4.98 -20.22
CA GLU A 53 0.72 6.39 -19.82
C GLU A 53 2.13 6.71 -19.33
N VAL A 54 2.70 5.85 -18.50
CA VAL A 54 4.07 6.00 -17.98
C VAL A 54 5.10 5.94 -19.10
N HIS A 55 4.98 4.96 -19.99
CA HIS A 55 5.88 4.79 -21.13
C HIS A 55 5.78 5.96 -22.12
N ALA A 56 4.59 6.51 -22.37
CA ALA A 56 4.41 7.68 -23.21
C ALA A 56 5.15 8.92 -22.68
N ALA A 57 5.35 9.02 -21.37
CA ALA A 57 6.19 10.05 -20.74
C ALA A 57 7.71 9.73 -20.78
N GLY A 58 8.10 8.58 -21.33
CA GLY A 58 9.50 8.12 -21.37
C GLY A 58 10.05 7.72 -20.00
N LEU A 59 9.20 7.17 -19.15
CA LEU A 59 9.54 6.59 -17.85
C LEU A 59 9.22 5.10 -17.84
N GLU A 60 9.81 4.35 -16.91
CA GLU A 60 9.58 2.92 -16.70
C GLU A 60 8.79 2.70 -15.39
N CYS A 61 8.00 1.63 -15.32
CA CYS A 61 7.33 1.21 -14.09
C CYS A 61 7.66 -0.26 -13.82
N GLU A 62 8.79 -0.51 -13.15
CA GLU A 62 9.22 -1.87 -12.81
C GLU A 62 8.82 -2.28 -11.38
N VAL A 63 8.30 -1.34 -10.59
CA VAL A 63 7.93 -1.54 -9.18
C VAL A 63 6.50 -1.07 -8.96
N ILE A 64 5.71 -1.89 -8.29
CA ILE A 64 4.38 -1.55 -7.80
C ILE A 64 4.41 -1.49 -6.28
N GLU A 65 3.87 -0.44 -5.73
CA GLU A 65 3.60 -0.28 -4.31
C GLU A 65 2.23 0.38 -4.12
N SER A 66 1.26 -0.37 -3.67
CA SER A 66 1.26 -1.77 -3.31
C SER A 66 0.08 -2.50 -3.94
N VAL A 67 0.22 -3.82 -4.08
CA VAL A 67 -0.94 -4.68 -4.18
C VAL A 67 -1.34 -5.02 -2.75
N ASN A 68 -2.45 -4.46 -2.28
CA ASN A 68 -2.86 -4.57 -0.89
C ASN A 68 -3.33 -6.00 -0.54
N VAL A 69 -2.87 -6.50 0.60
CA VAL A 69 -3.26 -7.81 1.12
C VAL A 69 -4.59 -7.69 1.85
N HIS A 70 -5.59 -8.51 1.47
CA HIS A 70 -6.93 -8.48 2.06
C HIS A 70 -6.90 -8.92 3.53
N GLU A 71 -7.76 -8.29 4.37
CA GLU A 71 -7.84 -8.60 5.80
C GLU A 71 -8.16 -10.06 6.09
N ASP A 72 -8.98 -10.71 5.27
CA ASP A 72 -9.29 -12.13 5.44
C ASP A 72 -8.07 -13.05 5.36
N ILE A 73 -7.03 -12.64 4.61
CA ILE A 73 -5.75 -13.35 4.56
C ILE A 73 -5.01 -13.17 5.89
N LYS A 74 -4.94 -11.93 6.37
CA LYS A 74 -4.25 -11.58 7.62
C LYS A 74 -4.93 -12.22 8.83
N LEU A 75 -6.26 -12.29 8.83
CA LEU A 75 -7.09 -12.93 9.87
C LEU A 75 -7.12 -14.46 9.75
N GLY A 76 -6.74 -15.02 8.60
CA GLY A 76 -6.82 -16.47 8.35
C GLY A 76 -8.23 -16.99 8.15
N LEU A 77 -9.16 -16.18 7.63
CA LEU A 77 -10.55 -16.53 7.41
C LEU A 77 -10.70 -17.54 6.26
N PRO A 78 -11.83 -18.27 6.17
CA PRO A 78 -12.07 -19.29 5.14
C PRO A 78 -11.98 -18.77 3.69
N THR A 79 -12.22 -17.48 3.48
CA THR A 79 -12.17 -16.81 2.18
C THR A 79 -10.76 -16.45 1.73
N ARG A 80 -9.76 -16.61 2.59
CA ARG A 80 -8.35 -16.24 2.31
C ARG A 80 -7.79 -16.85 1.03
N ASP A 81 -8.18 -18.10 0.72
CA ASP A 81 -7.64 -18.81 -0.45
C ASP A 81 -8.10 -18.17 -1.76
N GLN A 82 -9.35 -17.66 -1.81
CA GLN A 82 -9.84 -16.90 -2.95
C GLN A 82 -9.06 -15.60 -3.16
N TYR A 83 -8.75 -14.89 -2.09
CA TYR A 83 -7.98 -13.64 -2.17
C TYR A 83 -6.52 -13.90 -2.52
N ILE A 84 -5.93 -14.99 -2.06
CA ILE A 84 -4.58 -15.43 -2.48
C ILE A 84 -4.58 -15.76 -3.98
N GLU A 85 -5.60 -16.43 -4.50
CA GLU A 85 -5.72 -16.70 -5.93
C GLU A 85 -5.84 -15.40 -6.75
N ASN A 86 -6.64 -14.44 -6.28
CA ASN A 86 -6.77 -13.13 -6.90
C ASN A 86 -5.42 -12.37 -6.89
N TYR A 87 -4.68 -12.47 -5.80
CA TYR A 87 -3.34 -11.90 -5.68
C TYR A 87 -2.38 -12.53 -6.71
N CYS A 88 -2.40 -13.85 -6.86
CA CYS A 88 -1.62 -14.57 -7.86
C CYS A 88 -1.98 -14.15 -9.29
N LYS A 89 -3.26 -13.93 -9.60
CA LYS A 89 -3.70 -13.40 -10.90
C LYS A 89 -3.11 -11.99 -11.15
N SER A 90 -3.17 -11.14 -10.14
CA SER A 90 -2.59 -9.79 -10.22
C SER A 90 -1.09 -9.82 -10.46
N ILE A 91 -0.34 -10.70 -9.78
CA ILE A 91 1.11 -10.90 -10.02
C ILE A 91 1.36 -11.30 -11.47
N ARG A 92 0.63 -12.29 -12.01
CA ARG A 92 0.81 -12.73 -13.40
C ARG A 92 0.49 -11.63 -14.40
N ASN A 93 -0.57 -10.86 -14.15
CA ASN A 93 -0.97 -9.75 -15.00
C ASN A 93 0.10 -8.63 -14.99
N LEU A 94 0.58 -8.24 -13.83
CA LEU A 94 1.64 -7.22 -13.68
C LEU A 94 2.94 -7.65 -14.36
N ALA A 95 3.33 -8.92 -14.25
CA ALA A 95 4.53 -9.44 -14.88
C ALA A 95 4.52 -9.29 -16.41
N LYS A 96 3.37 -9.46 -17.06
CA LYS A 96 3.22 -9.28 -18.52
C LYS A 96 3.57 -7.88 -18.99
N TYR A 97 3.42 -6.89 -18.12
CA TYR A 97 3.71 -5.47 -18.40
C TYR A 97 5.06 -5.00 -17.85
N GLY A 98 5.94 -5.92 -17.50
CA GLY A 98 7.33 -5.61 -17.14
C GLY A 98 7.57 -5.25 -15.68
N VAL A 99 6.58 -5.42 -14.81
CA VAL A 99 6.76 -5.27 -13.35
C VAL A 99 7.66 -6.39 -12.85
N LYS A 100 8.66 -6.03 -12.04
CA LYS A 100 9.69 -6.93 -11.51
C LYS A 100 9.62 -7.08 -10.00
N VAL A 101 9.07 -6.06 -9.33
CA VAL A 101 8.98 -6.04 -7.86
C VAL A 101 7.58 -5.56 -7.47
N ILE A 102 6.96 -6.28 -6.56
CA ILE A 102 5.73 -5.86 -5.88
C ILE A 102 6.07 -5.65 -4.41
N VAL A 103 5.88 -4.41 -3.96
CA VAL A 103 5.94 -4.06 -2.54
C VAL A 103 4.59 -4.33 -1.91
N TYR A 104 4.58 -4.84 -0.70
CA TYR A 104 3.38 -5.13 0.07
C TYR A 104 3.64 -4.92 1.56
N ASN A 105 2.59 -4.79 2.32
CA ASN A 105 2.62 -4.85 3.78
C ASN A 105 1.73 -5.99 4.30
N PHE A 106 1.90 -6.35 5.55
CA PHE A 106 1.08 -7.36 6.22
C PHE A 106 0.64 -6.87 7.61
N MET A 107 0.34 -5.58 7.71
CA MET A 107 -0.09 -4.94 8.95
C MET A 107 -1.56 -5.18 9.24
N PRO A 108 -1.93 -5.48 10.49
CA PRO A 108 -3.32 -5.56 10.90
C PRO A 108 -4.01 -4.19 10.79
N VAL A 109 -5.20 -4.16 10.23
CA VAL A 109 -6.14 -3.04 10.25
C VAL A 109 -5.66 -1.78 9.54
N LEU A 110 -4.61 -1.14 10.06
CA LEU A 110 -4.05 0.11 9.57
C LEU A 110 -2.70 -0.14 8.92
N ASP A 111 -2.48 0.44 7.76
CA ASP A 111 -1.24 0.26 7.01
C ASP A 111 -0.06 0.98 7.69
N TRP A 112 -0.33 2.00 8.47
CA TRP A 112 0.65 2.75 9.26
C TRP A 112 -0.05 3.77 10.17
N LEU A 113 0.61 4.13 11.26
CA LEU A 113 0.08 5.07 12.23
C LEU A 113 0.91 6.36 12.23
N ARG A 114 0.24 7.50 12.32
CA ARG A 114 0.86 8.82 12.49
C ARG A 114 0.07 9.65 13.47
N THR A 115 0.75 10.51 14.19
CA THR A 115 0.11 11.49 15.07
C THR A 115 -0.20 12.80 14.36
N ASP A 116 0.51 13.08 13.25
CA ASP A 116 0.30 14.24 12.39
C ASP A 116 0.70 13.90 10.95
N LEU A 117 -0.15 14.20 9.98
CA LEU A 117 0.10 13.92 8.57
C LEU A 117 0.82 15.06 7.83
N ALA A 118 0.98 16.22 8.45
CA ALA A 118 1.52 17.41 7.80
C ALA A 118 2.28 18.32 8.78
N ARG A 119 3.00 17.71 9.74
CA ARG A 119 3.81 18.45 10.72
C ARG A 119 4.79 19.39 10.01
N VAL A 120 4.68 20.66 10.29
CA VAL A 120 5.64 21.65 9.76
C VAL A 120 6.94 21.57 10.55
N ILE A 121 8.05 21.48 9.82
CA ILE A 121 9.41 21.50 10.36
C ILE A 121 9.84 22.97 10.46
N PRO A 122 10.07 23.50 11.68
CA PRO A 122 10.35 24.94 11.85
C PRO A 122 11.63 25.41 11.17
N GLU A 123 12.61 24.52 11.01
CA GLU A 123 13.95 24.82 10.53
C GLU A 123 13.96 25.22 9.05
N ASP A 124 13.09 24.63 8.24
CA ASP A 124 13.08 24.83 6.79
C ASP A 124 11.70 25.10 6.20
N GLY A 125 10.64 25.03 7.02
CA GLY A 125 9.26 25.22 6.60
C GLY A 125 8.69 24.08 5.76
N SER A 126 9.41 22.97 5.62
CA SER A 126 8.87 21.74 5.00
C SER A 126 7.82 21.10 5.90
N ASN A 127 7.05 20.17 5.34
CA ASN A 127 6.16 19.33 6.13
C ASN A 127 6.50 17.85 5.95
N SER A 128 6.20 17.07 6.97
CA SER A 128 6.40 15.63 6.94
C SER A 128 5.32 14.88 7.71
N LEU A 129 5.21 13.60 7.41
CA LEU A 129 4.50 12.66 8.28
C LEU A 129 5.27 12.58 9.60
N TYR A 130 4.54 12.55 10.73
CA TYR A 130 5.14 12.59 12.06
C TYR A 130 4.47 11.59 13.00
N TYR A 131 5.28 10.90 13.78
CA TYR A 131 4.83 10.02 14.84
C TYR A 131 5.51 10.40 16.16
N ASP A 132 4.72 10.54 17.21
CA ASP A 132 5.20 10.74 18.57
C ASP A 132 4.35 9.91 19.54
N GLU A 133 4.95 8.87 20.10
CA GLU A 133 4.29 7.99 21.05
C GLU A 133 3.77 8.74 22.27
N ALA A 134 4.46 9.79 22.71
CA ALA A 134 4.02 10.60 23.84
C ALA A 134 2.71 11.35 23.56
N GLU A 135 2.43 11.67 22.29
CA GLU A 135 1.18 12.30 21.89
C GLU A 135 0.00 11.32 21.85
N LEU A 136 0.24 10.01 21.77
CA LEU A 136 -0.80 8.99 21.81
C LEU A 136 -1.33 8.81 23.24
N GLY A 137 -0.47 8.81 24.23
CA GLY A 137 -0.86 8.69 25.64
C GLY A 137 -1.69 7.44 25.91
N THR A 138 -2.93 7.66 26.38
CA THR A 138 -3.89 6.59 26.67
C THR A 138 -5.02 6.51 25.64
N MET A 139 -4.82 7.05 24.44
CA MET A 139 -5.85 7.05 23.41
C MET A 139 -6.20 5.63 22.97
N THR A 140 -7.47 5.41 22.74
CA THR A 140 -7.94 4.21 22.05
C THR A 140 -7.58 4.25 20.57
N PRO A 141 -7.50 3.11 19.87
CA PRO A 141 -7.25 3.09 18.43
C PRO A 141 -8.19 4.01 17.62
N MET A 142 -9.46 4.07 17.99
CA MET A 142 -10.43 4.96 17.34
C MET A 142 -10.18 6.44 17.60
N GLU A 143 -9.72 6.80 18.79
CA GLU A 143 -9.34 8.20 19.08
C GLU A 143 -8.09 8.61 18.29
N ILE A 144 -7.14 7.70 18.12
CA ILE A 144 -5.94 7.92 17.29
C ILE A 144 -6.34 8.18 15.85
N VAL A 145 -7.20 7.31 15.29
CA VAL A 145 -7.70 7.44 13.92
C VAL A 145 -8.40 8.79 13.72
N ARG A 146 -9.31 9.16 14.63
CA ARG A 146 -10.02 10.44 14.56
C ARG A 146 -9.05 11.62 14.60
N ARG A 147 -8.10 11.61 15.52
CA ARG A 147 -7.09 12.66 15.66
C ARG A 147 -6.22 12.79 14.41
N THR A 148 -5.77 11.67 13.86
CA THR A 148 -4.97 11.68 12.62
C THR A 148 -5.77 12.26 11.46
N ALA A 149 -7.04 11.92 11.32
CA ALA A 149 -7.92 12.49 10.30
C ALA A 149 -8.12 14.00 10.48
N GLU A 150 -8.28 14.48 11.72
CA GLU A 150 -8.37 15.91 12.05
C GLU A 150 -7.08 16.67 11.71
N ASN A 151 -5.92 16.06 11.92
CA ASN A 151 -4.60 16.62 11.65
C ASN A 151 -4.09 16.38 10.22
N SER A 152 -4.95 15.88 9.34
CA SER A 152 -4.57 15.52 7.97
C SER A 152 -4.32 16.71 7.05
N ASN A 153 -4.69 17.92 7.46
CA ASN A 153 -4.65 19.14 6.64
C ASN A 153 -5.31 18.95 5.26
N GLY A 154 -6.36 18.13 5.21
CA GLY A 154 -7.09 17.81 3.99
C GLY A 154 -6.43 16.72 3.11
N PHE A 155 -5.36 16.08 3.57
CA PHE A 155 -4.84 14.89 2.91
C PHE A 155 -5.76 13.69 3.20
N SER A 156 -6.18 13.02 2.14
CA SER A 156 -6.78 11.69 2.23
C SER A 156 -5.74 10.67 1.79
N LEU A 157 -5.42 9.74 2.66
CA LEU A 157 -4.47 8.68 2.36
C LEU A 157 -5.21 7.37 2.08
N PRO A 158 -4.68 6.53 1.18
CA PRO A 158 -5.21 5.20 0.98
C PRO A 158 -5.33 4.44 2.31
N GLY A 159 -6.50 3.85 2.57
CA GLY A 159 -6.80 3.18 3.84
C GLY A 159 -7.42 4.06 4.93
N TRP A 160 -7.52 5.37 4.70
CA TRP A 160 -8.09 6.35 5.64
C TRP A 160 -9.37 7.01 5.13
N GLU A 161 -10.01 6.42 4.15
CA GLU A 161 -11.28 6.90 3.61
C GLU A 161 -12.41 6.76 4.65
N PRO A 162 -13.37 7.69 4.70
CA PRO A 162 -14.48 7.66 5.68
C PRO A 162 -15.25 6.34 5.73
N ALA A 163 -15.42 5.68 4.59
CA ALA A 163 -16.08 4.38 4.53
C ALA A 163 -15.25 3.29 5.23
N ARG A 164 -13.93 3.30 5.06
CA ARG A 164 -13.00 2.39 5.74
C ARG A 164 -13.01 2.62 7.25
N LEU A 165 -13.02 3.88 7.67
CA LEU A 165 -13.06 4.23 9.09
C LEU A 165 -14.35 3.75 9.79
N ALA A 166 -15.48 3.73 9.09
CA ALA A 166 -16.74 3.22 9.62
C ALA A 166 -16.72 1.69 9.87
N GLU A 167 -15.89 0.96 9.12
CA GLU A 167 -15.70 -0.48 9.29
C GLU A 167 -14.64 -0.83 10.33
N LEU A 168 -13.83 0.13 10.73
CA LEU A 168 -12.64 -0.08 11.54
C LEU A 168 -12.93 -0.75 12.89
N GLU A 169 -14.01 -0.35 13.59
CA GLU A 169 -14.40 -0.97 14.87
C GLU A 169 -14.69 -2.46 14.70
N HIS A 170 -15.36 -2.83 13.61
CA HIS A 170 -15.64 -4.23 13.32
C HIS A 170 -14.37 -5.01 13.03
N VAL A 171 -13.46 -4.45 12.25
CA VAL A 171 -12.19 -5.10 11.91
C VAL A 171 -11.31 -5.26 13.16
N LEU A 172 -11.22 -4.23 14.00
CA LEU A 172 -10.49 -4.32 15.29
C LEU A 172 -11.05 -5.42 16.19
N GLU A 173 -12.38 -5.63 16.21
CA GLU A 173 -12.99 -6.72 16.96
C GLU A 173 -12.54 -8.10 16.46
N LEU A 174 -12.40 -8.26 15.13
CA LEU A 174 -11.96 -9.52 14.53
C LEU A 174 -10.50 -9.86 14.88
N TYR A 175 -9.66 -8.85 15.14
CA TYR A 175 -8.27 -9.05 15.53
C TYR A 175 -8.06 -9.39 17.00
N LYS A 176 -9.08 -9.32 17.87
CA LYS A 176 -8.92 -9.62 19.31
C LYS A 176 -8.38 -11.02 19.60
N ASP A 177 -8.67 -11.98 18.72
CA ASP A 177 -8.23 -13.36 18.86
C ASP A 177 -7.01 -13.68 17.96
N VAL A 178 -6.39 -12.67 17.37
CA VAL A 178 -5.20 -12.83 16.52
C VAL A 178 -4.01 -12.21 17.23
N ASP A 179 -3.20 -13.06 17.86
CA ASP A 179 -1.93 -12.68 18.45
C ASP A 179 -0.80 -12.64 17.41
N GLU A 180 0.40 -12.29 17.86
CA GLU A 180 1.60 -12.19 17.02
C GLU A 180 1.92 -13.51 16.32
N ASP A 181 1.86 -14.64 17.05
CA ASP A 181 2.14 -15.96 16.50
C ASP A 181 1.14 -16.33 15.41
N LYS A 182 -0.15 -16.05 15.65
CA LYS A 182 -1.20 -16.31 14.68
C LYS A 182 -1.09 -15.44 13.45
N LEU A 183 -0.75 -14.16 13.61
CA LEU A 183 -0.51 -13.26 12.49
C LEU A 183 0.68 -13.74 11.65
N PHE A 184 1.76 -14.20 12.30
CA PHE A 184 2.92 -14.75 11.61
C PHE A 184 2.62 -16.04 10.86
N GLU A 185 1.80 -16.95 11.42
CA GLU A 185 1.31 -18.14 10.72
C GLU A 185 0.51 -17.78 9.46
N ASN A 186 -0.38 -16.79 9.56
CA ASN A 186 -1.17 -16.32 8.43
C ASN A 186 -0.29 -15.64 7.37
N PHE A 187 0.72 -14.88 7.79
CA PHE A 187 1.72 -14.30 6.89
C PHE A 187 2.49 -15.38 6.13
N LYS A 188 2.97 -16.41 6.84
CA LYS A 188 3.62 -17.56 6.22
C LYS A 188 2.71 -18.25 5.20
N TYR A 189 1.45 -18.48 5.57
CA TYR A 189 0.47 -19.09 4.68
C TYR A 189 0.26 -18.28 3.39
N PHE A 190 0.17 -16.96 3.51
CA PHE A 190 0.11 -16.06 2.35
C PHE A 190 1.33 -16.21 1.45
N LEU A 191 2.53 -16.17 2.01
CA LEU A 191 3.77 -16.32 1.25
C LEU A 191 3.86 -17.68 0.57
N ASP A 192 3.53 -18.76 1.26
CA ASP A 192 3.52 -20.12 0.68
C ASP A 192 2.55 -20.19 -0.51
N GLY A 193 1.45 -19.43 -0.48
CA GLY A 193 0.47 -19.37 -1.57
C GLY A 193 0.92 -18.59 -2.79
N ILE A 194 1.66 -17.49 -2.62
CA ILE A 194 2.02 -16.59 -3.72
C ILE A 194 3.41 -16.83 -4.32
N ILE A 195 4.39 -17.30 -3.53
CA ILE A 195 5.78 -17.44 -3.97
C ILE A 195 5.93 -18.35 -5.21
N PRO A 196 5.22 -19.49 -5.33
CA PRO A 196 5.29 -20.28 -6.56
C PRO A 196 4.91 -19.48 -7.82
N THR A 197 3.91 -18.61 -7.72
CA THR A 197 3.52 -17.71 -8.83
C THR A 197 4.61 -16.67 -9.10
N CYS A 198 5.21 -16.12 -8.06
CA CYS A 198 6.30 -15.16 -8.23
C CYS A 198 7.50 -15.77 -8.94
N GLU A 199 7.87 -17.01 -8.59
CA GLU A 199 8.94 -17.77 -9.24
C GLU A 199 8.60 -18.10 -10.70
N GLU A 200 7.36 -18.51 -10.98
CA GLU A 200 6.85 -18.78 -12.33
C GLU A 200 7.07 -17.59 -13.27
N VAL A 201 6.79 -16.37 -12.81
CA VAL A 201 6.81 -15.17 -13.67
C VAL A 201 8.02 -14.27 -13.43
N GLY A 202 8.91 -14.59 -12.50
CA GLY A 202 10.14 -13.84 -12.21
C GLY A 202 9.92 -12.52 -11.47
N VAL A 203 8.82 -12.36 -10.76
CA VAL A 203 8.52 -11.20 -9.92
C VAL A 203 9.07 -11.42 -8.51
N LYS A 204 9.61 -10.37 -7.89
CA LYS A 204 10.07 -10.40 -6.51
C LYS A 204 9.08 -9.70 -5.59
N MET A 205 8.87 -10.27 -4.42
CA MET A 205 8.10 -9.63 -3.36
C MET A 205 9.04 -8.87 -2.42
N ALA A 206 8.63 -7.64 -2.05
CA ALA A 206 9.36 -6.83 -1.09
C ALA A 206 8.40 -6.42 0.03
N CYS A 207 8.63 -6.93 1.23
CA CYS A 207 7.85 -6.54 2.40
C CYS A 207 8.28 -5.13 2.84
N HIS A 208 7.32 -4.22 2.95
CA HIS A 208 7.55 -2.91 3.54
C HIS A 208 7.77 -3.10 5.05
N PRO A 209 8.91 -2.67 5.61
CA PRO A 209 9.16 -2.77 7.05
C PRO A 209 8.41 -1.63 7.74
N ASP A 210 7.14 -1.88 7.94
CA ASP A 210 6.26 -0.84 8.44
C ASP A 210 6.48 -0.51 9.90
N ASP A 211 6.02 0.68 10.25
CA ASP A 211 6.01 1.13 11.62
C ASP A 211 5.09 0.23 12.46
N PRO A 212 5.39 0.05 13.72
CA PRO A 212 4.46 -0.63 14.61
C PRO A 212 3.13 0.13 14.64
N GLY A 213 2.07 -0.62 14.42
CA GLY A 213 0.71 -0.15 14.68
C GLY A 213 0.46 0.00 16.18
#